data_f42fd1553f2eb494e0ca3d319cde3d4d
#
_entry.id   f42fd1553f2eb494e0ca3d319cde3d4d
#
_cell.length_a   1.000
_cell.length_b   1.000
_cell.length_c   1.000
_cell.angle_alpha   90.00
_cell.angle_beta   90.00
_cell.angle_gamma   90.00
#
_symmetry.space_group_name_H-M   'P 1'
#
loop_
_entity.id
_entity.type
_entity.pdbx_description
1 polymer ?
#
loop_
_entity_poly.entity_id
_entity_poly.type
_entity_poly.pdbx_seq_one_letter_code
_entity_poly.pdbx_strand_id
1 'polypeptide(L)'
;MNRLTQLFAAKDRDILNVYFTAGYPKLDDTAVIIENLAAAGADLIEVGMPYSDPMADGETIQKSSMQALQNGMTVEVLFKQLREARERTDIPLVLMGYYNQVMQYGPEKFVREAKAAGVDGLILPDLPVFEYEREFRDIAEAHDMQVTFLITPQTATERIRQIGKLSTGFLYVVSSSSITGKSGEITTGQKEYFARIQALDLPQPKLIGFGISDARSFRTACEFANGAIIGSAFIRALGGAEDVALATREFVEGILEPVA
;
A
#
# COMPACT_ATOMS: atom_id res chain seq x y z
N MET A 1 17.72 1.24 -11.27
CA MET A 1 16.45 0.46 -11.39
C MET A 1 15.66 0.67 -10.11
N ASN A 2 14.38 0.98 -10.22
CA ASN A 2 13.47 1.21 -9.08
C ASN A 2 13.36 -0.05 -8.20
N ARG A 3 13.36 0.11 -6.85
CA ARG A 3 13.31 -1.03 -5.90
C ARG A 3 12.06 -1.87 -6.04
N LEU A 4 10.91 -1.24 -6.33
CA LEU A 4 9.66 -1.94 -6.56
C LEU A 4 9.75 -2.85 -7.80
N THR A 5 10.36 -2.36 -8.88
CA THR A 5 10.63 -3.17 -10.09
C THR A 5 11.59 -4.33 -9.78
N GLN A 6 12.62 -4.10 -8.96
CA GLN A 6 13.55 -5.14 -8.54
C GLN A 6 12.85 -6.22 -7.70
N LEU A 7 11.98 -5.83 -6.77
CA LEU A 7 11.21 -6.77 -5.96
C LEU A 7 10.41 -7.74 -6.84
N PHE A 8 9.60 -7.22 -7.77
CA PHE A 8 8.76 -8.07 -8.63
C PHE A 8 9.55 -8.87 -9.66
N ALA A 9 10.79 -8.47 -9.99
CA ALA A 9 11.68 -9.27 -10.80
C ALA A 9 12.33 -10.43 -10.02
N ALA A 10 12.55 -10.25 -8.72
CA ALA A 10 13.19 -11.24 -7.84
C ALA A 10 12.22 -12.20 -7.17
N LYS A 11 10.98 -11.76 -6.92
CA LYS A 11 9.97 -12.53 -6.18
C LYS A 11 8.61 -12.40 -6.88
N ASP A 12 8.06 -13.52 -7.31
CA ASP A 12 6.84 -13.59 -8.11
C ASP A 12 5.58 -14.02 -7.30
N ARG A 13 5.78 -14.45 -6.04
CA ARG A 13 4.70 -14.94 -5.17
C ARG A 13 4.98 -14.69 -3.69
N ASP A 14 3.92 -14.84 -2.89
CA ASP A 14 3.97 -14.68 -1.43
C ASP A 14 4.56 -13.34 -0.98
N ILE A 15 4.29 -12.28 -1.76
CA ILE A 15 4.75 -10.92 -1.45
C ILE A 15 3.87 -10.34 -0.35
N LEU A 16 4.49 -10.05 0.79
CA LEU A 16 3.84 -9.39 1.92
C LEU A 16 4.02 -7.88 1.82
N ASN A 17 2.93 -7.17 1.51
CA ASN A 17 2.86 -5.71 1.59
C ASN A 17 2.12 -5.31 2.88
N VAL A 18 2.72 -4.45 3.69
CA VAL A 18 2.11 -3.96 4.93
C VAL A 18 1.83 -2.47 4.81
N TYR A 19 0.56 -2.10 4.98
CA TYR A 19 0.13 -0.70 5.04
C TYR A 19 0.09 -0.21 6.49
N PHE A 20 0.61 1.00 6.72
CA PHE A 20 0.39 1.74 7.96
C PHE A 20 0.26 3.23 7.70
N THR A 21 -0.33 3.97 8.68
CA THR A 21 -0.49 5.42 8.61
C THR A 21 0.72 6.12 9.22
N ALA A 22 1.42 6.96 8.45
CA ALA A 22 2.56 7.74 8.92
C ALA A 22 2.15 8.67 10.07
N GLY A 23 2.96 8.72 11.13
CA GLY A 23 2.69 9.52 12.34
C GLY A 23 1.69 8.88 13.30
N TYR A 24 1.35 7.61 13.12
CA TYR A 24 0.51 6.83 14.01
C TYR A 24 1.28 5.61 14.56
N PRO A 25 1.17 5.25 15.84
CA PRO A 25 0.39 5.90 16.92
C PRO A 25 0.96 7.25 17.37
N LYS A 26 2.28 7.47 17.28
CA LYS A 26 2.96 8.71 17.61
C LYS A 26 3.66 9.29 16.40
N LEU A 27 3.92 10.61 16.43
CA LEU A 27 4.50 11.31 15.29
C LEU A 27 5.81 10.68 14.81
N ASP A 28 6.67 10.29 15.73
CA ASP A 28 8.04 9.82 15.44
C ASP A 28 8.14 8.30 15.21
N ASP A 29 7.02 7.56 15.23
CA ASP A 29 7.03 6.10 15.06
C ASP A 29 7.25 5.64 13.61
N THR A 30 7.08 6.52 12.61
CA THR A 30 7.13 6.16 11.18
C THR A 30 8.40 5.41 10.79
N ALA A 31 9.58 5.95 11.14
CA ALA A 31 10.85 5.33 10.77
C ALA A 31 11.07 4.00 11.51
N VAL A 32 10.69 3.93 12.79
CA VAL A 32 10.77 2.72 13.62
C VAL A 32 9.91 1.59 13.03
N ILE A 33 8.68 1.91 12.59
CA ILE A 33 7.78 0.94 11.96
C ILE A 33 8.40 0.42 10.67
N ILE A 34 8.89 1.29 9.78
CA ILE A 34 9.51 0.90 8.51
C ILE A 34 10.70 -0.05 8.74
N GLU A 35 11.60 0.29 9.66
CA GLU A 35 12.76 -0.53 9.98
C GLU A 35 12.37 -1.93 10.49
N ASN A 36 11.40 -1.99 11.40
CA ASN A 36 10.99 -3.26 11.99
C ASN A 36 10.13 -4.10 11.02
N LEU A 37 9.34 -3.50 10.14
CA LEU A 37 8.67 -4.23 9.04
C LEU A 37 9.69 -4.89 8.11
N ALA A 38 10.71 -4.14 7.70
CA ALA A 38 11.77 -4.65 6.84
C ALA A 38 12.57 -5.77 7.51
N ALA A 39 12.96 -5.57 8.77
CA ALA A 39 13.73 -6.56 9.54
C ALA A 39 12.94 -7.85 9.82
N ALA A 40 11.61 -7.76 9.98
CA ALA A 40 10.74 -8.91 10.22
C ALA A 40 10.36 -9.69 8.95
N GLY A 41 10.70 -9.18 7.75
CA GLY A 41 10.51 -9.91 6.50
C GLY A 41 9.32 -9.46 5.66
N ALA A 42 8.78 -8.26 5.87
CA ALA A 42 7.91 -7.65 4.87
C ALA A 42 8.70 -7.40 3.57
N ASP A 43 8.04 -7.57 2.42
CA ASP A 43 8.67 -7.38 1.10
C ASP A 43 8.47 -5.97 0.55
N LEU A 44 7.38 -5.33 0.94
CA LEU A 44 6.95 -4.02 0.47
C LEU A 44 6.23 -3.29 1.60
N ILE A 45 6.43 -1.99 1.70
CA ILE A 45 5.72 -1.16 2.68
C ILE A 45 4.92 -0.09 1.97
N GLU A 46 3.65 0.00 2.35
CA GLU A 46 2.73 1.02 1.89
C GLU A 46 2.53 2.04 3.01
N VAL A 47 3.07 3.24 2.82
CA VAL A 47 3.04 4.31 3.82
C VAL A 47 1.88 5.24 3.52
N GLY A 48 0.86 5.22 4.38
CA GLY A 48 -0.32 6.07 4.25
C GLY A 48 -0.02 7.52 4.62
N MET A 49 -0.32 8.44 3.71
CA MET A 49 -0.32 9.88 3.97
C MET A 49 -1.65 10.24 4.68
N PRO A 50 -1.63 10.71 5.95
CA PRO A 50 -2.86 11.04 6.66
C PRO A 50 -3.65 12.13 5.95
N TYR A 51 -4.96 11.96 5.86
CA TYR A 51 -5.85 12.93 5.21
C TYR A 51 -7.14 13.12 6.03
N SER A 52 -7.64 14.37 6.07
CA SER A 52 -8.81 14.73 6.88
C SER A 52 -10.13 14.24 6.31
N ASP A 53 -10.21 14.09 4.98
CA ASP A 53 -11.46 13.83 4.25
C ASP A 53 -11.38 12.59 3.36
N PRO A 54 -11.00 11.41 3.90
CA PRO A 54 -10.77 10.21 3.12
C PRO A 54 -12.09 9.64 2.58
N MET A 55 -12.15 9.38 1.27
CA MET A 55 -13.32 8.82 0.59
C MET A 55 -13.27 7.31 0.44
N ALA A 56 -12.06 6.73 0.43
CA ALA A 56 -11.85 5.31 0.13
C ALA A 56 -11.47 4.48 1.36
N ASP A 57 -11.17 5.12 2.51
CA ASP A 57 -10.62 4.44 3.68
C ASP A 57 -11.71 3.94 4.63
N GLY A 58 -11.46 2.75 5.22
CA GLY A 58 -12.29 2.21 6.29
C GLY A 58 -12.06 2.94 7.63
N GLU A 59 -12.96 2.74 8.57
CA GLU A 59 -12.99 3.41 9.88
C GLU A 59 -11.65 3.34 10.65
N THR A 60 -10.96 2.19 10.60
CA THR A 60 -9.65 2.00 11.26
C THR A 60 -8.59 2.95 10.70
N ILE A 61 -8.52 3.07 9.37
CA ILE A 61 -7.56 3.95 8.69
C ILE A 61 -7.94 5.41 8.91
N GLN A 62 -9.23 5.75 8.85
CA GLN A 62 -9.71 7.11 9.14
C GLN A 62 -9.31 7.57 10.55
N LYS A 63 -9.50 6.71 11.56
CA LYS A 63 -9.11 7.01 12.95
C LYS A 63 -7.61 7.20 13.11
N SER A 64 -6.79 6.34 12.51
CA SER A 64 -5.33 6.49 12.54
C SER A 64 -4.86 7.75 11.82
N SER A 65 -5.48 8.11 10.69
CA SER A 65 -5.19 9.34 9.96
C SER A 65 -5.52 10.58 10.79
N MET A 66 -6.68 10.62 11.43
CA MET A 66 -7.05 11.73 12.31
C MET A 66 -6.08 11.89 13.48
N GLN A 67 -5.67 10.79 14.12
CA GLN A 67 -4.68 10.84 15.19
C GLN A 67 -3.32 11.32 14.67
N ALA A 68 -2.85 10.83 13.53
CA ALA A 68 -1.59 11.26 12.93
C ALA A 68 -1.57 12.76 12.60
N LEU A 69 -2.69 13.30 12.08
CA LEU A 69 -2.83 14.74 11.87
C LEU A 69 -2.80 15.53 13.18
N GLN A 70 -3.47 15.04 14.24
CA GLN A 70 -3.41 15.63 15.58
C GLN A 70 -2.00 15.57 16.18
N ASN A 71 -1.23 14.53 15.88
CA ASN A 71 0.17 14.40 16.27
C ASN A 71 1.09 15.39 15.52
N GLY A 72 0.59 16.06 14.47
CA GLY A 72 1.33 17.06 13.69
C GLY A 72 1.98 16.51 12.41
N MET A 73 1.51 15.36 11.88
CA MET A 73 2.03 14.84 10.61
C MET A 73 1.67 15.76 9.46
N THR A 74 2.68 16.07 8.63
CA THR A 74 2.58 16.79 7.37
C THR A 74 3.39 16.07 6.29
N VAL A 75 3.24 16.46 5.03
CA VAL A 75 4.03 15.87 3.93
C VAL A 75 5.53 16.12 4.12
N GLU A 76 5.90 17.30 4.62
CA GLU A 76 7.31 17.64 4.88
C GLU A 76 7.90 16.78 6.02
N VAL A 77 7.15 16.58 7.11
CA VAL A 77 7.55 15.71 8.22
C VAL A 77 7.68 14.28 7.72
N LEU A 78 6.71 13.79 6.94
CA LEU A 78 6.76 12.47 6.34
C LEU A 78 8.01 12.29 5.49
N PHE A 79 8.31 13.20 4.56
CA PHE A 79 9.51 13.08 3.72
C PHE A 79 10.81 13.10 4.52
N LYS A 80 10.85 13.85 5.63
CA LYS A 80 11.99 13.81 6.56
C LYS A 80 12.14 12.41 7.17
N GLN A 81 11.08 11.85 7.72
CA GLN A 81 11.11 10.53 8.36
C GLN A 81 11.40 9.39 7.37
N LEU A 82 10.93 9.51 6.12
CA LEU A 82 11.28 8.53 5.09
C LEU A 82 12.78 8.55 4.74
N ARG A 83 13.40 9.74 4.68
CA ARG A 83 14.87 9.84 4.49
C ARG A 83 15.62 9.17 5.64
N GLU A 84 15.20 9.38 6.87
CA GLU A 84 15.79 8.76 8.07
C GLU A 84 15.65 7.22 8.02
N ALA A 85 14.48 6.71 7.67
CA ALA A 85 14.26 5.26 7.49
C ALA A 85 15.12 4.69 6.35
N ARG A 86 15.28 5.44 5.26
CA ARG A 86 16.04 5.01 4.09
C ARG A 86 17.54 4.83 4.36
N GLU A 87 18.08 5.46 5.38
CA GLU A 87 19.46 5.22 5.82
C GLU A 87 19.68 3.80 6.39
N ARG A 88 18.59 3.10 6.76
CA ARG A 88 18.62 1.82 7.46
C ARG A 88 18.02 0.66 6.69
N THR A 89 17.26 0.92 5.63
CA THR A 89 16.62 -0.14 4.84
C THR A 89 16.47 0.23 3.38
N ASP A 90 16.62 -0.77 2.52
CA ASP A 90 16.38 -0.69 1.07
C ASP A 90 15.02 -1.30 0.64
N ILE A 91 14.14 -1.62 1.59
CA ILE A 91 12.82 -2.15 1.28
C ILE A 91 12.05 -1.18 0.36
N PRO A 92 11.34 -1.65 -0.68
CA PRO A 92 10.50 -0.78 -1.49
C PRO A 92 9.46 -0.04 -0.65
N LEU A 93 9.31 1.27 -0.87
CA LEU A 93 8.33 2.11 -0.21
C LEU A 93 7.37 2.72 -1.24
N VAL A 94 6.08 2.55 -1.00
CA VAL A 94 5.02 3.15 -1.80
C VAL A 94 4.22 4.09 -0.92
N LEU A 95 3.97 5.32 -1.35
CA LEU A 95 3.07 6.23 -0.66
C LEU A 95 1.64 6.01 -1.13
N MET A 96 0.73 5.85 -0.19
CA MET A 96 -0.70 5.87 -0.45
C MET A 96 -1.34 7.11 0.16
N GLY A 97 -2.10 7.85 -0.64
CA GLY A 97 -2.82 9.04 -0.19
C GLY A 97 -3.79 9.56 -1.23
N TYR A 98 -4.20 10.81 -1.09
CA TYR A 98 -5.17 11.42 -1.97
C TYR A 98 -4.53 12.42 -2.93
N TYR A 99 -5.00 12.46 -4.16
CA TYR A 99 -4.47 13.33 -5.21
C TYR A 99 -4.56 14.80 -4.84
N ASN A 100 -5.56 15.18 -4.05
CA ASN A 100 -5.67 16.54 -3.51
C ASN A 100 -4.43 16.97 -2.71
N GLN A 101 -3.82 16.08 -1.92
CA GLN A 101 -2.58 16.37 -1.17
C GLN A 101 -1.42 16.65 -2.14
N VAL A 102 -1.33 15.87 -3.21
CA VAL A 102 -0.31 16.05 -4.27
C VAL A 102 -0.53 17.38 -4.99
N MET A 103 -1.78 17.71 -5.34
CA MET A 103 -2.14 18.96 -6.00
C MET A 103 -1.80 20.17 -5.14
N GLN A 104 -2.10 20.14 -3.84
CA GLN A 104 -1.80 21.22 -2.89
C GLN A 104 -0.29 21.44 -2.70
N TYR A 105 0.48 20.36 -2.71
CA TYR A 105 1.95 20.42 -2.58
C TYR A 105 2.63 20.89 -3.89
N GLY A 106 1.94 20.71 -5.00
CA GLY A 106 2.44 20.88 -6.36
C GLY A 106 2.99 19.57 -6.93
N PRO A 107 2.36 18.99 -7.97
CA PRO A 107 2.65 17.61 -8.44
C PRO A 107 4.12 17.36 -8.76
N GLU A 108 4.76 18.24 -9.53
CA GLU A 108 6.18 18.16 -9.88
C GLU A 108 7.09 18.17 -8.63
N LYS A 109 6.82 19.12 -7.71
CA LYS A 109 7.55 19.23 -6.46
C LYS A 109 7.38 18.01 -5.59
N PHE A 110 6.13 17.52 -5.45
CA PHE A 110 5.80 16.35 -4.66
C PHE A 110 6.55 15.10 -5.14
N VAL A 111 6.46 14.78 -6.43
CA VAL A 111 7.09 13.58 -7.00
C VAL A 111 8.62 13.65 -6.87
N ARG A 112 9.21 14.81 -7.16
CA ARG A 112 10.65 15.04 -7.00
C ARG A 112 11.12 14.83 -5.54
N GLU A 113 10.40 15.41 -4.58
CA GLU A 113 10.78 15.33 -3.17
C GLU A 113 10.47 13.95 -2.57
N ALA A 114 9.39 13.31 -2.98
CA ALA A 114 9.10 11.91 -2.64
C ALA A 114 10.22 10.98 -3.13
N LYS A 115 10.65 11.13 -4.39
CA LYS A 115 11.79 10.37 -4.93
C LYS A 115 13.07 10.63 -4.14
N ALA A 116 13.37 11.88 -3.82
CA ALA A 116 14.53 12.26 -3.00
C ALA A 116 14.45 11.72 -1.55
N ALA A 117 13.23 11.48 -1.04
CA ALA A 117 13.00 10.81 0.23
C ALA A 117 13.07 9.27 0.13
N GLY A 118 13.32 8.72 -1.08
CA GLY A 118 13.49 7.29 -1.30
C GLY A 118 12.20 6.53 -1.56
N VAL A 119 11.12 7.21 -1.95
CA VAL A 119 9.86 6.59 -2.39
C VAL A 119 10.04 5.96 -3.77
N ASP A 120 9.48 4.78 -3.96
CA ASP A 120 9.56 3.99 -5.19
C ASP A 120 8.28 4.04 -6.01
N GLY A 121 7.13 4.29 -5.38
CA GLY A 121 5.85 4.34 -6.07
C GLY A 121 4.76 5.11 -5.33
N LEU A 122 3.65 5.34 -6.04
CA LEU A 122 2.48 6.06 -5.55
C LEU A 122 1.20 5.24 -5.79
N ILE A 123 0.29 5.29 -4.83
CA ILE A 123 -1.09 4.83 -4.92
C ILE A 123 -1.97 6.03 -4.60
N LEU A 124 -2.71 6.50 -5.59
CA LEU A 124 -3.62 7.65 -5.49
C LEU A 124 -5.01 7.19 -5.96
N PRO A 125 -5.86 6.66 -5.07
CA PRO A 125 -7.13 6.02 -5.44
C PRO A 125 -8.11 6.96 -6.16
N ASP A 126 -8.01 8.25 -5.89
CA ASP A 126 -8.83 9.31 -6.45
C ASP A 126 -8.21 10.01 -7.68
N LEU A 127 -7.01 9.59 -8.13
CA LEU A 127 -6.41 10.11 -9.36
C LEU A 127 -7.17 9.58 -10.60
N PRO A 128 -7.89 10.44 -11.35
CA PRO A 128 -8.58 9.98 -12.54
C PRO A 128 -7.58 9.56 -13.62
N VAL A 129 -7.87 8.45 -14.30
CA VAL A 129 -7.00 7.95 -15.38
C VAL A 129 -6.75 9.01 -16.45
N PHE A 130 -7.75 9.82 -16.77
CA PHE A 130 -7.61 10.90 -17.72
C PHE A 130 -6.57 11.96 -17.28
N GLU A 131 -6.59 12.35 -16.00
CA GLU A 131 -5.62 13.29 -15.44
C GLU A 131 -4.21 12.69 -15.41
N TYR A 132 -4.13 11.39 -15.06
CA TYR A 132 -2.87 10.66 -15.12
C TYR A 132 -2.27 10.69 -16.53
N GLU A 133 -3.05 10.31 -17.56
CA GLU A 133 -2.58 10.24 -18.94
C GLU A 133 -2.22 11.60 -19.52
N ARG A 134 -2.91 12.67 -19.08
CA ARG A 134 -2.73 14.03 -19.62
C ARG A 134 -1.53 14.76 -19.02
N GLU A 135 -1.29 14.61 -17.73
CA GLU A 135 -0.35 15.46 -16.99
C GLU A 135 0.57 14.70 -16.04
N PHE A 136 0.03 13.77 -15.24
CA PHE A 136 0.78 13.18 -14.14
C PHE A 136 1.76 12.10 -14.59
N ARG A 137 1.49 11.42 -15.71
CA ARG A 137 2.36 10.36 -16.25
C ARG A 137 3.77 10.88 -16.52
N ASP A 138 3.90 11.97 -17.26
CA ASP A 138 5.20 12.52 -17.65
C ASP A 138 6.02 12.92 -16.41
N ILE A 139 5.36 13.47 -15.39
CA ILE A 139 5.99 13.79 -14.12
C ILE A 139 6.49 12.53 -13.41
N ALA A 140 5.67 11.50 -13.34
CA ALA A 140 6.03 10.23 -12.67
C ALA A 140 7.19 9.53 -13.40
N GLU A 141 7.13 9.44 -14.73
CA GLU A 141 8.16 8.81 -15.57
C GLU A 141 9.50 9.56 -15.50
N ALA A 142 9.47 10.91 -15.51
CA ALA A 142 10.68 11.74 -15.40
C ALA A 142 11.46 11.49 -14.10
N HIS A 143 10.79 11.02 -13.06
CA HIS A 143 11.40 10.74 -11.75
C HIS A 143 11.50 9.25 -11.43
N ASP A 144 11.29 8.33 -12.37
CA ASP A 144 11.26 6.88 -12.13
C ASP A 144 10.35 6.52 -10.94
N MET A 145 9.15 7.15 -10.88
CA MET A 145 8.14 6.95 -9.87
C MET A 145 7.07 6.00 -10.41
N GLN A 146 6.94 4.82 -9.81
CA GLN A 146 5.94 3.86 -10.22
C GLN A 146 4.54 4.30 -9.77
N VAL A 147 3.52 4.08 -10.59
CA VAL A 147 2.13 4.39 -10.24
C VAL A 147 1.30 3.11 -10.28
N THR A 148 0.58 2.87 -9.19
CA THR A 148 -0.29 1.71 -8.99
C THR A 148 -1.74 2.15 -9.02
N PHE A 149 -2.53 1.50 -9.87
CA PHE A 149 -3.98 1.72 -9.93
C PHE A 149 -4.76 0.58 -9.27
N LEU A 150 -5.98 0.91 -8.84
CA LEU A 150 -6.88 0.00 -8.16
C LEU A 150 -7.93 -0.54 -9.12
N ILE A 151 -8.28 -1.81 -8.93
CA ILE A 151 -9.46 -2.44 -9.53
C ILE A 151 -10.35 -3.02 -8.45
N THR A 152 -11.65 -3.01 -8.69
CA THR A 152 -12.68 -3.51 -7.76
C THR A 152 -13.51 -4.61 -8.43
N PRO A 153 -14.33 -5.37 -7.68
CA PRO A 153 -15.24 -6.35 -8.27
C PRO A 153 -16.19 -5.78 -9.34
N GLN A 154 -16.52 -4.49 -9.26
CA GLN A 154 -17.40 -3.79 -10.22
C GLN A 154 -16.65 -3.27 -11.46
N THR A 155 -15.33 -3.30 -11.47
CA THR A 155 -14.55 -2.81 -12.62
C THR A 155 -14.75 -3.73 -13.82
N ALA A 156 -15.23 -3.16 -14.94
CA ALA A 156 -15.45 -3.90 -16.19
C ALA A 156 -14.11 -4.40 -16.77
N THR A 157 -14.16 -5.53 -17.48
CA THR A 157 -12.98 -6.21 -18.04
C THR A 157 -12.11 -5.32 -18.93
N GLU A 158 -12.73 -4.54 -19.82
CA GLU A 158 -12.02 -3.60 -20.71
C GLU A 158 -11.30 -2.52 -19.91
N ARG A 159 -11.95 -2.03 -18.85
CA ARG A 159 -11.37 -1.05 -17.94
C ARG A 159 -10.20 -1.64 -17.14
N ILE A 160 -10.29 -2.89 -16.71
CA ILE A 160 -9.19 -3.61 -16.06
C ILE A 160 -7.97 -3.69 -16.98
N ARG A 161 -8.18 -4.04 -18.27
CA ARG A 161 -7.09 -4.09 -19.25
C ARG A 161 -6.45 -2.72 -19.50
N GLN A 162 -7.26 -1.68 -19.55
CA GLN A 162 -6.76 -0.30 -19.67
C GLN A 162 -5.92 0.09 -18.45
N ILE A 163 -6.47 -0.08 -17.26
CA ILE A 163 -5.80 0.24 -15.98
C ILE A 163 -4.51 -0.59 -15.84
N GLY A 164 -4.54 -1.88 -16.19
CA GLY A 164 -3.36 -2.73 -16.17
C GLY A 164 -2.22 -2.16 -17.00
N LYS A 165 -2.48 -1.66 -18.21
CA LYS A 165 -1.44 -1.04 -19.07
C LYS A 165 -0.86 0.26 -18.49
N LEU A 166 -1.60 0.93 -17.63
CA LEU A 166 -1.19 2.19 -17.01
C LEU A 166 -0.46 1.99 -15.67
N SER A 167 -0.71 0.87 -14.99
CA SER A 167 -0.04 0.53 -13.75
C SER A 167 1.42 0.13 -14.04
N THR A 168 2.36 0.96 -13.60
CA THR A 168 3.79 0.72 -13.79
C THR A 168 4.42 0.00 -12.59
N GLY A 169 3.81 0.07 -11.41
CA GLY A 169 4.17 -0.68 -10.22
C GLY A 169 3.52 -2.07 -10.20
N PHE A 170 2.35 -2.16 -9.63
CA PHE A 170 1.52 -3.37 -9.59
C PHE A 170 0.04 -3.00 -9.78
N LEU A 171 -0.82 -4.00 -9.90
CA LEU A 171 -2.26 -3.80 -9.92
C LEU A 171 -2.82 -4.09 -8.53
N TYR A 172 -3.41 -3.08 -7.88
CA TYR A 172 -4.05 -3.24 -6.58
C TYR A 172 -5.43 -3.86 -6.77
N VAL A 173 -5.62 -5.09 -6.32
CA VAL A 173 -6.88 -5.83 -6.42
C VAL A 173 -7.67 -5.65 -5.13
N VAL A 174 -8.67 -4.78 -5.15
CA VAL A 174 -9.56 -4.56 -4.00
C VAL A 174 -10.51 -5.75 -3.86
N SER A 175 -10.41 -6.49 -2.76
CA SER A 175 -11.12 -7.77 -2.59
C SER A 175 -12.62 -7.64 -2.37
N SER A 176 -13.11 -6.48 -1.88
CA SER A 176 -14.54 -6.22 -1.70
C SER A 176 -14.85 -4.75 -1.82
N SER A 177 -16.07 -4.43 -2.26
CA SER A 177 -16.59 -3.06 -2.31
C SER A 177 -17.19 -2.60 -0.98
N SER A 178 -17.34 -3.49 0.01
CA SER A 178 -17.87 -3.14 1.33
C SER A 178 -16.74 -3.03 2.34
N ILE A 179 -16.66 -1.88 2.98
CA ILE A 179 -15.73 -1.54 4.07
C ILE A 179 -16.02 -2.38 5.36
N THR A 180 -17.12 -3.15 5.36
CA THR A 180 -17.66 -3.90 6.50
C THR A 180 -17.51 -5.41 6.32
N GLY A 181 -16.29 -5.91 6.16
CA GLY A 181 -16.03 -7.36 6.22
C GLY A 181 -15.90 -7.82 7.68
N LYS A 182 -16.88 -8.55 8.20
CA LYS A 182 -16.72 -9.40 9.37
C LYS A 182 -15.95 -10.66 8.96
N SER A 183 -14.91 -11.01 9.72
CA SER A 183 -14.11 -12.24 9.66
C SER A 183 -13.20 -12.43 8.44
N GLY A 184 -11.94 -12.76 8.68
CA GLY A 184 -10.84 -12.98 7.73
C GLY A 184 -11.00 -14.16 6.74
N GLU A 185 -12.22 -14.60 6.44
CA GLU A 185 -12.47 -15.63 5.44
C GLU A 185 -12.82 -15.01 4.09
N ILE A 186 -12.07 -15.43 3.06
CA ILE A 186 -12.35 -15.06 1.67
C ILE A 186 -13.59 -15.80 1.19
N THR A 187 -14.63 -15.05 0.83
CA THR A 187 -15.93 -15.58 0.39
C THR A 187 -15.85 -16.21 -1.01
N THR A 188 -16.83 -17.06 -1.35
CA THR A 188 -16.95 -17.64 -2.71
C THR A 188 -16.96 -16.57 -3.79
N GLY A 189 -17.73 -15.48 -3.61
CA GLY A 189 -17.78 -14.39 -4.60
C GLY A 189 -16.45 -13.66 -4.77
N GLN A 190 -15.64 -13.54 -3.71
CA GLN A 190 -14.29 -13.00 -3.82
C GLN A 190 -13.37 -13.94 -4.60
N LYS A 191 -13.45 -15.25 -4.34
CA LYS A 191 -12.68 -16.26 -5.10
C LYS A 191 -13.02 -16.23 -6.59
N GLU A 192 -14.30 -16.14 -6.94
CA GLU A 192 -14.76 -16.00 -8.34
C GLU A 192 -14.22 -14.71 -8.99
N TYR A 193 -14.21 -13.61 -8.26
CA TYR A 193 -13.61 -12.37 -8.73
C TYR A 193 -12.10 -12.51 -8.96
N PHE A 194 -11.36 -13.10 -8.03
CA PHE A 194 -9.92 -13.31 -8.17
C PHE A 194 -9.59 -14.24 -9.34
N ALA A 195 -10.34 -15.32 -9.50
CA ALA A 195 -10.21 -16.22 -10.66
C ALA A 195 -10.47 -15.49 -11.98
N ARG A 196 -11.47 -14.58 -12.02
CA ARG A 196 -11.71 -13.72 -13.19
C ARG A 196 -10.50 -12.84 -13.50
N ILE A 197 -9.88 -12.22 -12.50
CA ILE A 197 -8.69 -11.37 -12.70
C ILE A 197 -7.50 -12.21 -13.19
N GLN A 198 -7.28 -13.38 -12.62
CA GLN A 198 -6.24 -14.30 -13.03
C GLN A 198 -6.39 -14.74 -14.50
N ALA A 199 -7.62 -15.03 -14.92
CA ALA A 199 -7.94 -15.42 -16.30
C ALA A 199 -7.70 -14.31 -17.35
N LEU A 200 -7.51 -13.05 -16.94
CA LEU A 200 -7.18 -11.96 -17.87
C LEU A 200 -5.73 -11.95 -18.33
N ASP A 201 -4.88 -12.76 -17.70
CA ASP A 201 -3.45 -12.90 -18.03
C ASP A 201 -2.72 -11.54 -18.19
N LEU A 202 -2.94 -10.65 -17.21
CA LEU A 202 -2.33 -9.33 -17.22
C LEU A 202 -0.86 -9.45 -16.79
N PRO A 203 0.07 -8.81 -17.51
CA PRO A 203 1.51 -8.92 -17.22
C PRO A 203 1.94 -8.24 -15.91
N GLN A 204 1.12 -7.30 -15.41
CA GLN A 204 1.45 -6.60 -14.17
C GLN A 204 1.32 -7.53 -12.96
N PRO A 205 2.25 -7.46 -11.99
CA PRO A 205 2.06 -8.08 -10.68
C PRO A 205 0.77 -7.62 -10.03
N LYS A 206 0.14 -8.49 -9.24
CA LYS A 206 -1.14 -8.23 -8.59
C LYS A 206 -0.99 -8.45 -7.09
N LEU A 207 -1.44 -7.48 -6.29
CA LEU A 207 -1.53 -7.64 -4.84
C LEU A 207 -3.00 -7.45 -4.43
N ILE A 208 -3.50 -8.41 -3.64
CA ILE A 208 -4.88 -8.37 -3.12
C ILE A 208 -4.88 -7.63 -1.78
N GLY A 209 -5.70 -6.58 -1.70
CA GLY A 209 -5.90 -5.80 -0.47
C GLY A 209 -7.35 -5.82 0.01
N PHE A 210 -7.57 -5.34 1.23
CA PHE A 210 -8.81 -5.32 1.99
C PHE A 210 -9.25 -6.72 2.49
N GLY A 211 -9.52 -6.79 3.79
CA GLY A 211 -10.01 -8.01 4.44
C GLY A 211 -8.94 -9.06 4.74
N ILE A 212 -7.68 -8.81 4.43
CA ILE A 212 -6.56 -9.66 4.79
C ILE A 212 -6.08 -9.26 6.19
N SER A 213 -6.02 -10.21 7.12
CA SER A 213 -5.77 -9.90 8.55
C SER A 213 -4.86 -10.86 9.29
N ASP A 214 -4.59 -12.03 8.72
CA ASP A 214 -3.86 -13.13 9.35
C ASP A 214 -3.16 -14.02 8.32
N ALA A 215 -2.35 -14.97 8.80
CA ALA A 215 -1.60 -15.90 7.95
C ALA A 215 -2.50 -16.70 6.99
N ARG A 216 -3.69 -17.13 7.42
CA ARG A 216 -4.60 -17.91 6.59
C ARG A 216 -5.16 -17.10 5.43
N SER A 217 -5.67 -15.90 5.70
CA SER A 217 -6.19 -15.01 4.65
C SER A 217 -5.08 -14.54 3.71
N PHE A 218 -3.86 -14.30 4.22
CA PHE A 218 -2.68 -14.00 3.42
C PHE A 218 -2.35 -15.14 2.44
N ARG A 219 -2.23 -16.39 2.92
CA ARG A 219 -1.96 -17.55 2.07
C ARG A 219 -3.05 -17.76 1.02
N THR A 220 -4.31 -17.63 1.41
CA THR A 220 -5.43 -17.75 0.45
C THR A 220 -5.37 -16.69 -0.64
N ALA A 221 -5.01 -15.43 -0.32
CA ALA A 221 -4.83 -14.39 -1.33
C ALA A 221 -3.67 -14.70 -2.28
N CYS A 222 -2.58 -15.26 -1.77
CA CYS A 222 -1.41 -15.66 -2.55
C CYS A 222 -1.67 -16.83 -3.52
N GLU A 223 -2.77 -17.57 -3.37
CA GLU A 223 -3.21 -18.57 -4.38
C GLU A 223 -3.68 -17.91 -5.68
N PHE A 224 -4.14 -16.65 -5.64
CA PHE A 224 -4.74 -15.95 -6.76
C PHE A 224 -3.92 -14.76 -7.29
N ALA A 225 -2.93 -14.29 -6.52
CA ALA A 225 -2.13 -13.12 -6.84
C ALA A 225 -0.66 -13.31 -6.44
N ASN A 226 0.19 -12.36 -6.81
CA ASN A 226 1.61 -12.37 -6.44
C ASN A 226 1.83 -12.14 -4.93
N GLY A 227 0.82 -11.62 -4.23
CA GLY A 227 0.88 -11.38 -2.80
C GLY A 227 -0.35 -10.67 -2.28
N ALA A 228 -0.27 -10.19 -1.03
CA ALA A 228 -1.37 -9.49 -0.41
C ALA A 228 -0.92 -8.27 0.41
N ILE A 229 -1.89 -7.38 0.64
CA ILE A 229 -1.73 -6.11 1.36
C ILE A 229 -2.53 -6.21 2.66
N ILE A 230 -1.85 -5.96 3.77
CA ILE A 230 -2.47 -5.97 5.10
C ILE A 230 -2.35 -4.58 5.70
N GLY A 231 -3.49 -3.94 6.00
CA GLY A 231 -3.52 -2.59 6.55
C GLY A 231 -4.23 -2.53 7.91
N SER A 232 -5.55 -2.58 7.91
CA SER A 232 -6.37 -2.34 9.12
C SER A 232 -6.02 -3.26 10.29
N ALA A 233 -5.60 -4.50 10.04
CA ALA A 233 -5.18 -5.42 11.09
C ALA A 233 -3.88 -4.93 11.75
N PHE A 234 -2.91 -4.49 10.96
CA PHE A 234 -1.65 -3.94 11.46
C PHE A 234 -1.86 -2.63 12.22
N ILE A 235 -2.68 -1.71 11.70
CA ILE A 235 -3.02 -0.46 12.41
C ILE A 235 -3.65 -0.75 13.78
N ARG A 236 -4.51 -1.76 13.90
CA ARG A 236 -5.07 -2.17 15.20
C ARG A 236 -4.01 -2.73 16.13
N ALA A 237 -3.07 -3.51 15.63
CA ALA A 237 -1.95 -4.02 16.43
C ALA A 237 -1.09 -2.89 16.99
N LEU A 238 -0.79 -1.88 16.17
CA LEU A 238 -0.03 -0.70 16.59
C LEU A 238 -0.77 0.13 17.64
N GLY A 239 -2.10 0.28 17.51
CA GLY A 239 -2.91 1.16 18.36
C GLY A 239 -3.00 0.74 19.83
N GLY A 240 -2.71 -0.51 20.16
CA GLY A 240 -2.68 -1.02 21.54
C GLY A 240 -1.28 -1.25 22.08
N ALA A 241 -0.23 -0.96 21.30
CA ALA A 241 1.14 -1.34 21.63
C ALA A 241 1.83 -0.33 22.57
N GLU A 242 2.47 -0.84 23.62
CA GLU A 242 3.41 -0.05 24.43
C GLU A 242 4.76 0.09 23.71
N ASP A 243 5.21 -0.98 23.02
CA ASP A 243 6.41 -1.03 22.19
C ASP A 243 6.02 -1.30 20.72
N VAL A 244 6.05 -0.25 19.91
CA VAL A 244 5.72 -0.28 18.48
C VAL A 244 6.68 -1.18 17.69
N ALA A 245 7.97 -1.23 18.06
CA ALA A 245 8.95 -2.06 17.37
C ALA A 245 8.68 -3.54 17.61
N LEU A 246 8.38 -3.94 18.84
CA LEU A 246 8.02 -5.31 19.18
C LEU A 246 6.72 -5.73 18.49
N ALA A 247 5.65 -4.91 18.62
CA ALA A 247 4.36 -5.19 18.00
C ALA A 247 4.46 -5.35 16.48
N THR A 248 5.33 -4.56 15.83
CA THR A 248 5.58 -4.65 14.38
C THR A 248 6.20 -6.01 14.02
N ARG A 249 7.22 -6.43 14.74
CA ARG A 249 7.89 -7.73 14.48
C ARG A 249 6.94 -8.90 14.71
N GLU A 250 6.29 -8.96 15.87
CA GLU A 250 5.35 -10.02 16.22
C GLU A 250 4.21 -10.13 15.20
N PHE A 251 3.72 -8.99 14.70
CA PHE A 251 2.68 -8.98 13.68
C PHE A 251 3.14 -9.64 12.37
N VAL A 252 4.32 -9.26 11.86
CA VAL A 252 4.84 -9.83 10.60
C VAL A 252 5.18 -11.31 10.77
N GLU A 253 5.82 -11.68 11.88
CA GLU A 253 6.13 -13.06 12.20
C GLU A 253 4.86 -13.93 12.21
N GLY A 254 3.78 -13.46 12.87
CA GLY A 254 2.50 -14.14 12.89
C GLY A 254 1.82 -14.29 11.52
N ILE A 255 2.07 -13.38 10.56
CA ILE A 255 1.59 -13.52 9.18
C ILE A 255 2.42 -14.54 8.38
N LEU A 256 3.73 -14.57 8.61
CA LEU A 256 4.66 -15.42 7.87
C LEU A 256 4.74 -16.85 8.43
N GLU A 257 4.26 -17.10 9.65
CA GLU A 257 4.20 -18.44 10.25
C GLU A 257 3.48 -19.45 9.34
N PRO A 258 3.97 -20.70 9.26
CA PRO A 258 3.26 -21.74 8.54
C PRO A 258 1.87 -21.96 9.15
N VAL A 259 0.85 -21.96 8.30
CA VAL A 259 -0.51 -22.37 8.74
C VAL A 259 -0.52 -23.89 8.89
N ALA A 260 -0.78 -24.35 10.11
CA ALA A 260 -0.86 -25.76 10.44
C ALA A 260 -2.07 -26.45 9.78
#